data_311814564b2a2ca7d92128cf32bb87e6
#
_entry.id   311814564b2a2ca7d92128cf32bb87e6
#
_cell.length_a   1.000
_cell.length_b   1.000
_cell.length_c   1.000
_cell.angle_alpha   90.00
_cell.angle_beta   90.00
_cell.angle_gamma   90.00
#
_symmetry.space_group_name_H-M   'P 1'
#
loop_
_entity.id
_entity.type
_entity.pdbx_description
1 polymer ?
#
loop_
_entity_poly.entity_id
_entity_poly.type
_entity_poly.pdbx_seq_one_letter_code
_entity_poly.pdbx_strand_id
1 'polypeptide(L)'
;GIMIDVSHSSPQVVDDVLNLIDSPLIVSHTGFKGHCNRKRNISDDLMMRIAERGGLMGVGFWSEAVCGTDVTAIADAIAYGVETFGVEAVALGSDWDGAVTTPIAASDLAYLTSALLKRGLSEDDIRAVMGGNTIRYFLEHLPATD
;
A
#
# COMPACT_ATOMS: atom_id res chain seq x y z
N GLY A 1 -19.01 -8.67 8.76
CA GLY A 1 -17.67 -8.25 8.66
C GLY A 1 -17.54 -6.81 8.16
N ILE A 2 -16.78 -6.02 8.90
CA ILE A 2 -16.35 -4.69 8.49
C ILE A 2 -14.82 -4.73 8.49
N MET A 3 -14.20 -4.35 7.37
CA MET A 3 -12.75 -4.15 7.29
C MET A 3 -12.40 -2.80 7.91
N ILE A 4 -11.31 -2.76 8.68
CA ILE A 4 -10.85 -1.54 9.34
C ILE A 4 -9.70 -0.94 8.55
N ASP A 5 -9.93 0.27 8.02
CA ASP A 5 -8.92 1.08 7.34
C ASP A 5 -8.31 2.08 8.33
N VAL A 6 -6.99 2.07 8.45
CA VAL A 6 -6.24 2.98 9.31
C VAL A 6 -5.51 4.09 8.54
N SER A 7 -5.83 4.31 7.27
CA SER A 7 -5.36 5.49 6.53
C SER A 7 -5.77 6.76 7.26
N HIS A 8 -4.94 7.80 7.23
CA HIS A 8 -5.11 9.05 7.98
C HIS A 8 -5.05 8.95 9.52
N SER A 9 -4.89 7.75 10.07
CA SER A 9 -4.75 7.58 11.52
C SER A 9 -3.37 8.03 12.01
N SER A 10 -3.32 8.52 13.25
CA SER A 10 -2.03 8.80 13.88
C SER A 10 -1.30 7.47 14.20
N PRO A 11 0.04 7.48 14.31
CA PRO A 11 0.78 6.27 14.71
C PRO A 11 0.26 5.62 15.99
N GLN A 12 -0.18 6.44 16.98
CA GLN A 12 -0.75 5.93 18.21
C GLN A 12 -2.08 5.20 17.97
N VAL A 13 -2.95 5.73 17.12
CA VAL A 13 -4.22 5.08 16.77
C VAL A 13 -3.98 3.75 16.04
N VAL A 14 -3.02 3.71 15.11
CA VAL A 14 -2.65 2.45 14.44
C VAL A 14 -2.16 1.42 15.46
N ASP A 15 -1.30 1.82 16.39
CA ASP A 15 -0.79 0.95 17.46
C ASP A 15 -1.92 0.45 18.37
N ASP A 16 -2.79 1.35 18.82
CA ASP A 16 -3.94 1.01 19.67
C ASP A 16 -4.89 0.02 18.97
N VAL A 17 -5.21 0.24 17.69
CA VAL A 17 -6.05 -0.68 16.92
C VAL A 17 -5.37 -2.05 16.76
N LEU A 18 -4.09 -2.09 16.45
CA LEU A 18 -3.32 -3.33 16.39
C LEU A 18 -3.30 -4.09 17.72
N ASN A 19 -3.37 -3.40 18.84
CA ASN A 19 -3.39 -4.04 20.17
C ASN A 19 -4.81 -4.49 20.59
N LEU A 20 -5.85 -3.91 20.01
CA LEU A 20 -7.24 -4.18 20.37
C LEU A 20 -7.92 -5.28 19.55
N ILE A 21 -7.47 -5.51 18.32
CA ILE A 21 -8.11 -6.45 17.41
C ILE A 21 -7.10 -7.39 16.76
N ASP A 22 -7.52 -8.61 16.48
CA ASP A 22 -6.71 -9.61 15.78
C ASP A 22 -6.96 -9.63 14.26
N SER A 23 -8.04 -8.99 13.80
CA SER A 23 -8.39 -8.95 12.38
C SER A 23 -7.35 -8.19 11.57
N PRO A 24 -7.03 -8.64 10.35
CA PRO A 24 -6.17 -7.91 9.44
C PRO A 24 -6.67 -6.49 9.18
N LEU A 25 -5.74 -5.55 9.10
CA LEU A 25 -6.03 -4.15 8.78
C LEU A 25 -5.77 -3.85 7.31
N ILE A 26 -6.49 -2.88 6.78
CA ILE A 26 -6.13 -2.26 5.51
C ILE A 26 -5.56 -0.85 5.78
N VAL A 27 -4.55 -0.47 5.03
CA VAL A 27 -4.12 0.90 4.83
C VAL A 27 -4.39 1.23 3.38
N SER A 28 -5.54 1.82 3.08
CA SER A 28 -5.98 2.01 1.70
C SER A 28 -5.02 2.89 0.89
N HIS A 29 -4.37 3.87 1.52
CA HIS A 29 -3.39 4.72 0.88
C HIS A 29 -2.45 5.40 1.89
N THR A 30 -1.13 5.27 1.66
CA THR A 30 -0.09 5.91 2.48
C THR A 30 1.28 5.79 1.81
N GLY A 31 2.35 6.21 2.47
CA GLY A 31 3.73 5.89 2.15
C GLY A 31 4.41 5.14 3.29
N PHE A 32 5.56 4.54 3.01
CA PHE A 32 6.42 3.87 3.96
C PHE A 32 7.47 4.84 4.52
N LYS A 33 7.54 5.00 5.82
CA LYS A 33 8.40 6.01 6.45
C LYS A 33 9.90 5.71 6.26
N GLY A 34 10.28 4.44 6.18
CA GLY A 34 11.66 4.03 5.90
C GLY A 34 12.09 4.39 4.48
N HIS A 35 11.20 4.34 3.49
CA HIS A 35 11.44 4.81 2.14
C HIS A 35 11.37 6.32 2.02
N CYS A 36 10.34 6.94 2.58
CA CYS A 36 10.07 8.37 2.47
C CYS A 36 9.70 8.94 3.84
N ASN A 37 10.67 9.54 4.53
CA ASN A 37 10.50 10.03 5.90
C ASN A 37 9.67 11.33 5.95
N ARG A 38 8.37 11.19 5.70
CA ARG A 38 7.37 12.27 5.81
C ARG A 38 6.42 12.00 6.97
N LYS A 39 5.82 13.08 7.48
CA LYS A 39 4.96 13.03 8.67
C LYS A 39 3.72 12.13 8.46
N ARG A 40 3.19 12.11 7.24
CA ARG A 40 2.01 11.34 6.86
C ARG A 40 2.28 9.83 6.71
N ASN A 41 3.53 9.45 6.44
CA ASN A 41 3.89 8.06 6.20
C ASN A 41 3.98 7.28 7.51
N ILE A 42 3.51 6.05 7.47
CA ILE A 42 3.49 5.15 8.64
C ILE A 42 4.87 4.51 8.82
N SER A 43 5.27 4.31 10.08
CA SER A 43 6.58 3.70 10.39
C SER A 43 6.62 2.24 9.98
N ASP A 44 7.81 1.77 9.62
CA ASP A 44 8.01 0.39 9.16
C ASP A 44 7.68 -0.64 10.24
N ASP A 45 7.91 -0.33 11.52
CA ASP A 45 7.53 -1.21 12.62
C ASP A 45 6.00 -1.46 12.67
N LEU A 46 5.20 -0.40 12.48
CA LEU A 46 3.74 -0.54 12.43
C LEU A 46 3.29 -1.26 11.15
N MET A 47 3.93 -0.96 10.00
CA MET A 47 3.64 -1.62 8.74
C MET A 47 3.99 -3.10 8.77
N MET A 48 5.11 -3.47 9.39
CA MET A 48 5.49 -4.88 9.57
C MET A 48 4.44 -5.63 10.39
N ARG A 49 3.95 -5.05 11.48
CA ARG A 49 2.89 -5.65 12.30
C ARG A 49 1.57 -5.80 11.55
N ILE A 50 1.25 -4.87 10.63
CA ILE A 50 0.10 -4.98 9.72
C ILE A 50 0.31 -6.14 8.75
N ALA A 51 1.49 -6.23 8.11
CA ALA A 51 1.82 -7.29 7.17
C ALA A 51 1.81 -8.69 7.81
N GLU A 52 2.41 -8.85 8.99
CA GLU A 52 2.47 -10.11 9.76
C GLU A 52 1.08 -10.65 10.12
N ARG A 53 0.06 -9.79 10.16
CA ARG A 53 -1.35 -10.15 10.39
C ARG A 53 -2.15 -10.36 9.11
N GLY A 54 -1.49 -10.40 7.96
CA GLY A 54 -2.16 -10.55 6.66
C GLY A 54 -2.86 -9.28 6.18
N GLY A 55 -2.48 -8.12 6.72
CA GLY A 55 -3.04 -6.82 6.30
C GLY A 55 -2.54 -6.38 4.93
N LEU A 56 -3.18 -5.35 4.37
CA LEU A 56 -2.91 -4.83 3.04
C LEU A 56 -2.56 -3.33 3.09
N MET A 57 -1.49 -2.93 2.39
CA MET A 57 -0.95 -1.58 2.40
C MET A 57 -0.90 -0.99 0.99
N GLY A 58 -1.77 -0.03 0.72
CA GLY A 58 -1.84 0.70 -0.53
C GLY A 58 -0.78 1.83 -0.60
N VAL A 59 0.12 1.75 -1.57
CA VAL A 59 1.13 2.79 -1.83
C VAL A 59 0.48 3.97 -2.53
N GLY A 60 0.56 5.15 -1.90
CA GLY A 60 0.06 6.41 -2.46
C GLY A 60 0.91 6.91 -3.64
N PHE A 61 0.30 7.75 -4.50
CA PHE A 61 0.96 8.20 -5.73
C PHE A 61 1.40 9.67 -5.67
N TRP A 62 1.21 10.36 -4.56
CA TRP A 62 1.62 11.76 -4.40
C TRP A 62 3.03 11.90 -3.80
N SER A 63 3.62 13.07 -3.98
CA SER A 63 5.04 13.31 -3.68
C SER A 63 5.43 13.06 -2.22
N GLU A 64 4.55 13.34 -1.26
CA GLU A 64 4.84 13.12 0.16
C GLU A 64 4.79 11.64 0.55
N ALA A 65 4.06 10.81 -0.21
CA ALA A 65 4.05 9.37 0.03
C ALA A 65 5.34 8.70 -0.46
N VAL A 66 5.84 9.11 -1.64
CA VAL A 66 6.93 8.41 -2.35
C VAL A 66 8.24 9.20 -2.49
N CYS A 67 8.32 10.43 -1.95
CA CYS A 67 9.47 11.33 -2.07
C CYS A 67 9.91 11.65 -3.52
N GLY A 68 8.95 11.68 -4.44
CA GLY A 68 9.20 11.99 -5.84
C GLY A 68 7.93 12.39 -6.59
N THR A 69 8.08 12.81 -7.84
CA THR A 69 6.99 13.38 -8.65
C THR A 69 6.80 12.69 -9.99
N ASP A 70 7.30 11.46 -10.13
CA ASP A 70 7.20 10.67 -11.35
C ASP A 70 6.83 9.21 -11.04
N VAL A 71 6.55 8.45 -12.09
CA VAL A 71 6.17 7.04 -11.99
C VAL A 71 7.29 6.17 -11.41
N THR A 72 8.54 6.59 -11.57
CA THR A 72 9.70 5.86 -11.04
C THR A 72 9.70 5.90 -9.51
N ALA A 73 9.39 7.06 -8.91
CA ALA A 73 9.29 7.19 -7.47
C ALA A 73 8.17 6.31 -6.87
N ILE A 74 7.05 6.15 -7.58
CA ILE A 74 6.00 5.21 -7.18
C ILE A 74 6.52 3.78 -7.22
N ALA A 75 7.21 3.40 -8.31
CA ALA A 75 7.79 2.06 -8.45
C ALA A 75 8.85 1.78 -7.39
N ASP A 76 9.64 2.79 -6.98
CA ASP A 76 10.63 2.67 -5.91
C ASP A 76 10.00 2.41 -4.55
N ALA A 77 8.93 3.13 -4.24
CA ALA A 77 8.19 2.93 -3.00
C ALA A 77 7.52 1.55 -2.95
N ILE A 78 6.95 1.08 -4.07
CA ILE A 78 6.38 -0.26 -4.18
C ILE A 78 7.46 -1.33 -4.00
N ALA A 79 8.60 -1.22 -4.71
CA ALA A 79 9.69 -2.17 -4.60
C ALA A 79 10.24 -2.23 -3.16
N TYR A 80 10.39 -1.07 -2.51
CA TYR A 80 10.76 -1.00 -1.09
C TYR A 80 9.76 -1.77 -0.21
N GLY A 81 8.46 -1.55 -0.43
CA GLY A 81 7.41 -2.24 0.33
C GLY A 81 7.44 -3.75 0.13
N VAL A 82 7.62 -4.21 -1.11
CA VAL A 82 7.74 -5.64 -1.45
C VAL A 82 8.96 -6.27 -0.79
N GLU A 83 10.11 -5.60 -0.84
CA GLU A 83 11.36 -6.08 -0.22
C GLU A 83 11.26 -6.13 1.30
N THR A 84 10.62 -5.13 1.92
CA THR A 84 10.60 -4.97 3.38
C THR A 84 9.49 -5.80 4.03
N PHE A 85 8.28 -5.80 3.45
CA PHE A 85 7.08 -6.37 4.10
C PHE A 85 6.53 -7.62 3.40
N GLY A 86 7.10 -7.99 2.24
CA GLY A 86 6.61 -9.08 1.41
C GLY A 86 5.57 -8.61 0.38
N VAL A 87 5.57 -9.28 -0.79
CA VAL A 87 4.73 -8.91 -1.93
C VAL A 87 3.24 -8.95 -1.61
N GLU A 88 2.82 -9.89 -0.78
CA GLU A 88 1.41 -10.13 -0.43
C GLU A 88 0.75 -8.98 0.36
N ALA A 89 1.57 -8.17 1.04
CA ALA A 89 1.11 -7.07 1.87
C ALA A 89 0.98 -5.74 1.10
N VAL A 90 1.48 -5.66 -0.14
CA VAL A 90 1.59 -4.40 -0.89
C VAL A 90 0.54 -4.31 -1.99
N ALA A 91 -0.09 -3.14 -2.12
CA ALA A 91 -1.08 -2.84 -3.15
C ALA A 91 -0.94 -1.40 -3.67
N LEU A 92 -1.75 -1.03 -4.66
CA LEU A 92 -1.89 0.35 -5.11
C LEU A 92 -2.90 1.10 -4.25
N GLY A 93 -2.57 2.33 -3.86
CA GLY A 93 -3.41 3.24 -3.09
C GLY A 93 -3.31 4.66 -3.62
N SER A 94 -3.66 4.87 -4.88
CA SER A 94 -3.35 6.07 -5.67
C SER A 94 -3.78 7.40 -5.04
N ASP A 95 -4.92 7.41 -4.35
CA ASP A 95 -5.59 8.61 -3.83
C ASP A 95 -6.00 9.61 -4.93
N TRP A 96 -6.37 9.10 -6.15
CA TRP A 96 -6.73 9.94 -7.30
C TRP A 96 -7.95 10.82 -7.09
N ASP A 97 -8.87 10.42 -6.20
CA ASP A 97 -10.06 11.17 -5.81
C ASP A 97 -9.80 12.14 -4.64
N GLY A 98 -8.60 12.08 -4.05
CA GLY A 98 -8.17 12.97 -2.99
C GLY A 98 -7.68 14.34 -3.48
N ALA A 99 -7.36 15.23 -2.55
CA ALA A 99 -6.84 16.56 -2.84
C ALA A 99 -5.31 16.53 -3.09
N VAL A 100 -4.82 15.56 -3.85
CA VAL A 100 -3.40 15.36 -4.13
C VAL A 100 -3.11 15.45 -5.64
N THR A 101 -1.86 15.80 -5.97
CA THR A 101 -1.37 15.74 -7.35
C THR A 101 -0.58 14.44 -7.53
N THR A 102 -0.97 13.64 -8.52
CA THR A 102 -0.30 12.40 -8.87
C THR A 102 0.35 12.50 -10.25
N PRO A 103 1.49 11.84 -10.49
CA PRO A 103 2.21 11.93 -11.78
C PRO A 103 1.54 11.13 -12.90
N ILE A 104 0.64 10.22 -12.59
CA ILE A 104 -0.06 9.36 -13.54
C ILE A 104 -1.55 9.25 -13.19
N ALA A 105 -2.37 9.04 -14.21
CA ALA A 105 -3.79 8.70 -14.08
C ALA A 105 -4.00 7.17 -14.24
N ALA A 106 -5.23 6.70 -14.07
CA ALA A 106 -5.57 5.28 -14.22
C ALA A 106 -5.27 4.74 -15.64
N SER A 107 -5.39 5.59 -16.67
CA SER A 107 -5.02 5.25 -18.04
C SER A 107 -3.53 4.97 -18.23
N ASP A 108 -2.70 5.41 -17.31
CA ASP A 108 -1.23 5.41 -17.42
C ASP A 108 -0.58 4.26 -16.64
N LEU A 109 -1.35 3.35 -16.05
CA LEU A 109 -0.86 2.22 -15.24
C LEU A 109 0.13 1.31 -15.99
N ALA A 110 0.08 1.28 -17.33
CA ALA A 110 1.08 0.57 -18.12
C ALA A 110 2.52 1.12 -17.93
N TYR A 111 2.66 2.43 -17.68
CA TYR A 111 3.96 3.02 -17.35
C TYR A 111 4.46 2.56 -15.96
N LEU A 112 3.56 2.40 -14.99
CA LEU A 112 3.91 1.83 -13.69
C LEU A 112 4.36 0.37 -13.81
N THR A 113 3.62 -0.45 -14.56
CA THR A 113 4.04 -1.84 -14.88
C THR A 113 5.45 -1.88 -15.47
N SER A 114 5.74 -1.01 -16.46
CA SER A 114 7.08 -0.91 -17.06
C SER A 114 8.15 -0.47 -16.06
N ALA A 115 7.82 0.43 -15.14
CA ALA A 115 8.75 0.89 -14.11
C ALA A 115 9.05 -0.22 -13.08
N LEU A 116 8.03 -0.99 -12.67
CA LEU A 116 8.19 -2.13 -11.75
C LEU A 116 9.05 -3.24 -12.37
N LEU A 117 8.87 -3.57 -13.66
CA LEU A 117 9.74 -4.50 -14.39
C LEU A 117 11.21 -4.02 -14.38
N LYS A 118 11.44 -2.71 -14.60
CA LYS A 118 12.79 -2.13 -14.54
C LYS A 118 13.42 -2.18 -13.14
N ARG A 119 12.61 -2.25 -12.08
CA ARG A 119 13.04 -2.45 -10.69
C ARG A 119 13.29 -3.92 -10.36
N GLY A 120 13.04 -4.85 -11.28
CA GLY A 120 13.33 -6.26 -11.13
C GLY A 120 12.22 -7.07 -10.45
N LEU A 121 11.01 -6.51 -10.28
CA LEU A 121 9.88 -7.30 -9.83
C LEU A 121 9.52 -8.32 -10.91
N SER A 122 9.19 -9.53 -10.48
CA SER A 122 8.67 -10.57 -11.38
C SER A 122 7.27 -10.19 -11.91
N GLU A 123 6.86 -10.78 -13.02
CA GLU A 123 5.50 -10.58 -13.54
C GLU A 123 4.42 -11.02 -12.53
N ASP A 124 4.70 -12.06 -11.73
CA ASP A 124 3.76 -12.53 -10.71
C ASP A 124 3.66 -11.54 -9.56
N ASP A 125 4.78 -10.97 -9.09
CA ASP A 125 4.78 -9.91 -8.08
C ASP A 125 4.03 -8.67 -8.56
N ILE A 126 4.23 -8.30 -9.83
CA ILE A 126 3.52 -7.17 -10.43
C ILE A 126 2.01 -7.44 -10.49
N ARG A 127 1.57 -8.64 -10.91
CA ARG A 127 0.14 -9.00 -10.90
C ARG A 127 -0.44 -8.94 -9.50
N ALA A 128 0.31 -9.41 -8.50
CA ALA A 128 -0.11 -9.36 -7.10
C ALA A 128 -0.33 -7.90 -6.65
N VAL A 129 0.67 -7.05 -6.79
CA VAL A 129 0.63 -5.63 -6.37
C VAL A 129 -0.40 -4.82 -7.16
N MET A 130 -0.50 -5.03 -8.48
CA MET A 130 -1.38 -4.26 -9.38
C MET A 130 -2.87 -4.58 -9.21
N GLY A 131 -3.24 -5.50 -8.33
CA GLY A 131 -4.64 -5.76 -7.99
C GLY A 131 -4.91 -7.13 -7.39
N GLY A 132 -4.05 -8.13 -7.64
CA GLY A 132 -4.23 -9.49 -7.13
C GLY A 132 -4.38 -9.53 -5.61
N ASN A 133 -3.51 -8.82 -4.88
CA ASN A 133 -3.55 -8.75 -3.42
C ASN A 133 -4.83 -8.09 -2.91
N THR A 134 -5.30 -7.03 -3.57
CA THR A 134 -6.56 -6.35 -3.20
C THR A 134 -7.75 -7.27 -3.38
N ILE A 135 -7.81 -7.99 -4.51
CA ILE A 135 -8.88 -8.96 -4.79
C ILE A 135 -8.86 -10.08 -3.75
N ARG A 136 -7.68 -10.66 -3.49
CA ARG A 136 -7.50 -11.72 -2.47
C ARG A 136 -7.97 -11.24 -1.11
N TYR A 137 -7.49 -10.08 -0.65
CA TYR A 137 -7.82 -9.51 0.65
C TYR A 137 -9.34 -9.32 0.82
N PHE A 138 -10.02 -8.80 -0.19
CA PHE A 138 -11.47 -8.60 -0.13
C PHE A 138 -12.24 -9.92 -0.14
N LEU A 139 -11.83 -10.90 -0.95
CA LEU A 139 -12.48 -12.21 -0.97
C LEU A 139 -12.33 -12.98 0.34
N GLU A 140 -11.22 -12.80 1.05
CA GLU A 140 -10.96 -13.45 2.34
C GLU A 140 -11.69 -12.80 3.50
N HIS A 141 -11.93 -11.48 3.45
CA HIS A 141 -12.39 -10.72 4.62
C HIS A 141 -13.78 -10.09 4.47
N LEU A 142 -14.33 -10.01 3.27
CA LEU A 142 -15.74 -9.65 3.10
C LEU A 142 -16.65 -10.84 3.39
N PRO A 143 -17.85 -10.59 3.98
CA PRO A 143 -18.82 -11.67 4.19
C PRO A 143 -19.20 -12.29 2.85
N ALA A 144 -19.28 -13.63 2.81
CA ALA A 144 -19.87 -14.31 1.67
C ALA A 144 -21.32 -13.84 1.48
N THR A 145 -21.67 -13.51 0.25
CA THR A 145 -23.09 -13.27 -0.09
C THR A 145 -23.79 -14.62 -0.18
N ASP A 146 -24.84 -14.80 0.64
CA ASP A 146 -25.76 -15.93 0.54
C ASP A 146 -26.44 -15.98 -0.83
#